data_44f12bcb518db3f3a9d43a40467fa25b
#
_entry.id   44f12bcb518db3f3a9d43a40467fa25b
#
_cell.length_a   1.000
_cell.length_b   1.000
_cell.length_c   1.000
_cell.angle_alpha   90.00
_cell.angle_beta   90.00
_cell.angle_gamma   90.00
#
_symmetry.space_group_name_H-M   'P 1'
#
loop_
_entity.id
_entity.type
_entity.pdbx_description
1 polymer ?
#
loop_
_entity_poly.entity_id
_entity_poly.type
_entity_poly.pdbx_seq_one_letter_code
_entity_poly.pdbx_strand_id
1 'polypeptide(L)'
;MRWPTVPAPDGKGEMIDQDAVNELVDYAIAHGVNYFDTSPMYVQGWSEKSTGIALKRHPRESFYLATKLSNFHPDTWTREGSIAMYRKSFEDMQVDYIDYYLLHMIGGGGMEQFRKRYIDNGMIDFLVKEREVGRIRRLGWSFHGDIEVYDYALQMHDRGEVHWDFVQIQLNYVDWKHASGSNFKAEYLYDELAKRKIPAVIMEPLLGGRLSNVPDHIVARLKQREPERSVASWAFRYAGSPQDVLTVLSGMTYMEHLQDNIRTYSPLVPLTEEETQYLYDTADLMMEYPTIPCNDCKYCMPCPYGIDIPAILIHYNKCVNEGNVPESSQDENYRKARRAFLVGYDRSVPKLRQADHCTGCNQCSPHCPQTIDIPKELHRIDKFVEQLKQETL
;
A
#
# COMPACT_ATOMS: atom_id res chain seq x y z
N MET A 1 2.22 -7.39 -2.56
CA MET A 1 2.99 -7.41 -3.81
C MET A 1 2.21 -6.80 -4.95
N ARG A 2 2.88 -6.13 -5.86
CA ARG A 2 2.34 -5.61 -7.13
C ARG A 2 3.08 -6.29 -8.28
N TRP A 3 2.85 -7.58 -8.43
CA TRP A 3 3.45 -8.34 -9.54
C TRP A 3 3.00 -7.78 -10.90
N PRO A 4 3.87 -7.79 -11.92
CA PRO A 4 3.50 -7.41 -13.27
C PRO A 4 2.41 -8.32 -13.81
N THR A 5 1.50 -7.74 -14.60
CA THR A 5 0.37 -8.45 -15.20
C THR A 5 0.34 -8.26 -16.72
N VAL A 6 -0.23 -9.23 -17.42
CA VAL A 6 -0.49 -9.21 -18.86
C VAL A 6 -1.96 -9.53 -19.11
N PRO A 7 -2.53 -9.15 -20.28
CA PRO A 7 -3.88 -9.55 -20.62
C PRO A 7 -4.05 -11.08 -20.55
N ALA A 8 -5.14 -11.54 -19.96
CA ALA A 8 -5.46 -12.97 -19.93
C ALA A 8 -5.71 -13.50 -21.34
N PRO A 9 -5.33 -14.78 -21.66
CA PRO A 9 -5.47 -15.36 -23.00
C PRO A 9 -6.91 -15.42 -23.51
N ASP A 10 -7.89 -15.45 -22.60
CA ASP A 10 -9.31 -15.44 -22.92
C ASP A 10 -9.88 -14.04 -23.17
N GLY A 11 -9.03 -13.01 -23.09
CA GLY A 11 -9.41 -11.60 -23.24
C GLY A 11 -10.23 -11.04 -22.08
N LYS A 12 -10.37 -11.76 -20.96
CA LYS A 12 -11.16 -11.35 -19.81
C LYS A 12 -10.25 -11.08 -18.60
N GLY A 13 -9.82 -9.82 -18.46
CA GLY A 13 -9.01 -9.39 -17.33
C GLY A 13 -7.50 -9.55 -17.54
N GLU A 14 -6.77 -9.62 -16.43
CA GLU A 14 -5.32 -9.71 -16.40
C GLU A 14 -4.88 -10.96 -15.65
N MET A 15 -3.73 -11.49 -16.00
CA MET A 15 -3.02 -12.55 -15.27
C MET A 15 -1.61 -12.11 -14.93
N ILE A 16 -0.99 -12.73 -13.91
CA ILE A 16 0.40 -12.42 -13.57
C ILE A 16 1.32 -12.87 -14.73
N ASP A 17 2.23 -11.98 -15.10
CA ASP A 17 3.36 -12.30 -15.97
C ASP A 17 4.43 -13.04 -15.15
N GLN A 18 4.34 -14.37 -15.12
CA GLN A 18 5.23 -15.20 -14.32
C GLN A 18 6.70 -15.09 -14.75
N ASP A 19 6.97 -14.89 -16.02
CA ASP A 19 8.35 -14.75 -16.51
C ASP A 19 8.96 -13.44 -16.03
N ALA A 20 8.22 -12.32 -16.11
CA ALA A 20 8.66 -11.05 -15.54
C ALA A 20 8.83 -11.12 -14.00
N VAL A 21 7.95 -11.84 -13.28
CA VAL A 21 8.12 -12.07 -11.84
C VAL A 21 9.40 -12.84 -11.55
N ASN A 22 9.69 -13.89 -12.34
CA ASN A 22 10.91 -14.67 -12.18
C ASN A 22 12.16 -13.81 -12.38
N GLU A 23 12.18 -12.97 -13.43
CA GLU A 23 13.31 -12.06 -13.70
C GLU A 23 13.51 -11.05 -12.55
N LEU A 24 12.43 -10.47 -12.03
CA LEU A 24 12.50 -9.54 -10.90
C LEU A 24 13.04 -10.22 -9.64
N VAL A 25 12.58 -11.42 -9.32
CA VAL A 25 13.05 -12.17 -8.14
C VAL A 25 14.50 -12.59 -8.28
N ASP A 26 14.91 -13.10 -9.46
CA ASP A 26 16.29 -13.46 -9.72
C ASP A 26 17.24 -12.27 -9.55
N TYR A 27 16.86 -11.13 -10.14
CA TYR A 27 17.64 -9.91 -10.03
C TYR A 27 17.70 -9.42 -8.56
N ALA A 28 16.57 -9.43 -7.86
CA ALA A 28 16.49 -9.01 -6.47
C ALA A 28 17.43 -9.82 -5.57
N ILE A 29 17.38 -11.16 -5.64
CA ILE A 29 18.23 -12.06 -4.84
C ILE A 29 19.71 -11.89 -5.21
N ALA A 30 20.03 -11.78 -6.50
CA ALA A 30 21.40 -11.58 -6.95
C ALA A 30 22.02 -10.25 -6.45
N HIS A 31 21.20 -9.28 -6.08
CA HIS A 31 21.61 -7.97 -5.56
C HIS A 31 21.34 -7.79 -4.05
N GLY A 32 21.12 -8.89 -3.32
CA GLY A 32 21.07 -8.89 -1.85
C GLY A 32 19.67 -8.62 -1.24
N VAL A 33 18.62 -8.50 -2.04
CA VAL A 33 17.25 -8.46 -1.53
C VAL A 33 16.88 -9.86 -1.05
N ASN A 34 16.55 -9.97 0.22
CA ASN A 34 16.30 -11.27 0.86
C ASN A 34 15.00 -11.36 1.64
N TYR A 35 14.12 -10.37 1.59
CA TYR A 35 12.81 -10.39 2.26
C TYR A 35 11.69 -10.22 1.23
N PHE A 36 10.81 -11.22 1.13
CA PHE A 36 9.69 -11.26 0.20
C PHE A 36 8.38 -11.33 0.95
N ASP A 37 7.53 -10.31 0.74
CA ASP A 37 6.23 -10.17 1.39
C ASP A 37 5.08 -10.43 0.41
N THR A 38 4.16 -11.30 0.78
CA THR A 38 2.96 -11.59 0.00
C THR A 38 1.71 -11.73 0.89
N SER A 39 0.60 -12.16 0.32
CA SER A 39 -0.67 -12.41 1.00
C SER A 39 -1.60 -13.21 0.08
N PRO A 40 -2.48 -14.06 0.62
CA PRO A 40 -3.48 -14.79 -0.16
C PRO A 40 -4.48 -13.88 -0.88
N MET A 41 -4.58 -12.59 -0.49
CA MET A 41 -5.50 -11.63 -1.13
C MET A 41 -4.84 -10.77 -2.21
N TYR A 42 -3.51 -10.79 -2.33
CA TYR A 42 -2.83 -9.94 -3.30
C TYR A 42 -2.98 -10.47 -4.73
N VAL A 43 -3.13 -9.53 -5.68
CA VAL A 43 -3.32 -9.83 -7.11
C VAL A 43 -4.44 -10.88 -7.30
N GLN A 44 -5.61 -10.61 -6.72
CA GLN A 44 -6.81 -11.46 -6.83
C GLN A 44 -6.58 -12.91 -6.38
N GLY A 45 -5.68 -13.14 -5.42
CA GLY A 45 -5.38 -14.47 -4.88
C GLY A 45 -4.23 -15.22 -5.57
N TRP A 46 -3.61 -14.64 -6.59
CA TRP A 46 -2.54 -15.31 -7.35
C TRP A 46 -1.13 -15.05 -6.81
N SER A 47 -0.97 -14.08 -5.91
CA SER A 47 0.35 -13.60 -5.49
C SER A 47 1.18 -14.65 -4.77
N GLU A 48 0.59 -15.43 -3.84
CA GLU A 48 1.33 -16.47 -3.10
C GLU A 48 1.87 -17.55 -4.04
N LYS A 49 1.03 -18.04 -4.95
CA LYS A 49 1.42 -19.05 -5.93
C LYS A 49 2.54 -18.57 -6.85
N SER A 50 2.41 -17.36 -7.38
CA SER A 50 3.43 -16.76 -8.24
C SER A 50 4.75 -16.53 -7.49
N THR A 51 4.68 -16.04 -6.25
CA THR A 51 5.84 -15.87 -5.37
C THR A 51 6.52 -17.21 -5.10
N GLY A 52 5.77 -18.27 -4.80
CA GLY A 52 6.28 -19.61 -4.58
C GLY A 52 6.99 -20.18 -5.80
N ILE A 53 6.41 -20.03 -6.99
CA ILE A 53 7.03 -20.47 -8.26
C ILE A 53 8.40 -19.78 -8.47
N ALA A 54 8.46 -18.46 -8.26
CA ALA A 54 9.69 -17.71 -8.47
C ALA A 54 10.76 -18.08 -7.41
N LEU A 55 10.40 -18.11 -6.12
CA LEU A 55 11.34 -18.36 -5.03
C LEU A 55 11.85 -19.82 -4.96
N LYS A 56 11.05 -20.79 -5.42
CA LYS A 56 11.49 -22.20 -5.48
C LYS A 56 12.74 -22.43 -6.36
N ARG A 57 13.09 -21.50 -7.21
CA ARG A 57 14.28 -21.52 -8.07
C ARG A 57 15.56 -21.20 -7.32
N HIS A 58 15.45 -20.74 -6.06
CA HIS A 58 16.57 -20.34 -5.20
C HIS A 58 16.65 -21.19 -3.93
N PRO A 59 17.83 -21.32 -3.31
CA PRO A 59 17.98 -21.99 -2.04
C PRO A 59 17.06 -21.36 -0.98
N ARG A 60 16.30 -22.20 -0.25
CA ARG A 60 15.29 -21.73 0.72
C ARG A 60 15.89 -20.84 1.83
N GLU A 61 17.13 -21.11 2.21
CA GLU A 61 17.89 -20.36 3.22
C GLU A 61 18.42 -19.02 2.73
N SER A 62 18.34 -18.73 1.44
CA SER A 62 18.82 -17.44 0.87
C SER A 62 17.84 -16.31 1.02
N PHE A 63 16.60 -16.58 1.47
CA PHE A 63 15.57 -15.55 1.61
C PHE A 63 14.66 -15.78 2.80
N TYR A 64 14.03 -14.71 3.25
CA TYR A 64 12.93 -14.69 4.20
C TYR A 64 11.59 -14.50 3.48
N LEU A 65 10.60 -15.31 3.84
CA LEU A 65 9.27 -15.29 3.25
C LEU A 65 8.24 -14.84 4.28
N ALA A 66 7.45 -13.84 3.92
CA ALA A 66 6.37 -13.30 4.73
C ALA A 66 5.02 -13.47 4.04
N THR A 67 4.01 -13.95 4.77
CA THR A 67 2.61 -13.92 4.35
C THR A 67 1.68 -13.71 5.53
N LYS A 68 0.36 -13.66 5.27
CA LYS A 68 -0.61 -13.13 6.21
C LYS A 68 -1.89 -13.96 6.26
N LEU A 69 -2.48 -14.06 7.45
CA LEU A 69 -3.84 -14.57 7.62
C LEU A 69 -4.85 -13.48 7.21
N SER A 70 -5.32 -13.54 5.97
CA SER A 70 -6.20 -12.53 5.35
C SER A 70 -7.67 -12.94 5.40
N ASN A 71 -8.13 -13.42 6.54
CA ASN A 71 -9.52 -13.87 6.79
C ASN A 71 -10.50 -12.67 6.90
N PHE A 72 -10.65 -11.90 5.82
CA PHE A 72 -11.48 -10.69 5.80
C PHE A 72 -12.98 -10.97 5.67
N HIS A 73 -13.34 -12.09 5.05
CA HIS A 73 -14.73 -12.44 4.83
C HIS A 73 -15.29 -13.25 6.02
N PRO A 74 -16.54 -13.01 6.48
CA PRO A 74 -17.13 -13.72 7.61
C PRO A 74 -17.06 -15.25 7.52
N ASP A 75 -17.16 -15.83 6.32
CA ASP A 75 -17.04 -17.28 6.10
C ASP A 75 -15.68 -17.84 6.51
N THR A 76 -14.64 -16.99 6.52
CA THR A 76 -13.27 -17.34 6.90
C THR A 76 -12.96 -17.06 8.37
N TRP A 77 -13.90 -16.51 9.16
CA TRP A 77 -13.71 -16.23 10.58
C TRP A 77 -13.85 -17.45 11.48
N THR A 78 -14.41 -18.55 10.97
CA THR A 78 -14.40 -19.81 11.71
C THR A 78 -12.97 -20.30 11.88
N ARG A 79 -12.74 -21.11 12.93
CA ARG A 79 -11.42 -21.73 13.16
C ARG A 79 -10.98 -22.56 11.95
N GLU A 80 -11.89 -23.38 11.44
CA GLU A 80 -11.67 -24.27 10.29
C GLU A 80 -11.33 -23.48 9.03
N GLY A 81 -12.08 -22.41 8.75
CA GLY A 81 -11.85 -21.55 7.59
C GLY A 81 -10.51 -20.83 7.65
N SER A 82 -10.15 -20.29 8.82
CA SER A 82 -8.85 -19.64 9.04
C SER A 82 -7.69 -20.62 8.93
N ILE A 83 -7.82 -21.83 9.49
CA ILE A 83 -6.78 -22.90 9.38
C ILE A 83 -6.65 -23.37 7.92
N ALA A 84 -7.75 -23.48 7.19
CA ALA A 84 -7.70 -23.85 5.77
C ALA A 84 -6.92 -22.82 4.95
N MET A 85 -7.17 -21.52 5.18
CA MET A 85 -6.41 -20.43 4.55
C MET A 85 -4.92 -20.50 4.93
N TYR A 86 -4.60 -20.69 6.21
CA TYR A 86 -3.23 -20.85 6.69
C TYR A 86 -2.51 -21.98 5.96
N ARG A 87 -3.12 -23.17 5.87
CA ARG A 87 -2.52 -24.34 5.19
C ARG A 87 -2.34 -24.10 3.70
N LYS A 88 -3.33 -23.46 3.06
CA LYS A 88 -3.26 -23.14 1.65
C LYS A 88 -2.10 -22.23 1.30
N SER A 89 -1.71 -21.29 2.17
CA SER A 89 -0.52 -20.47 1.96
C SER A 89 0.77 -21.30 1.81
N PHE A 90 0.93 -22.37 2.58
CA PHE A 90 2.09 -23.30 2.44
C PHE A 90 2.06 -24.06 1.11
N GLU A 91 0.87 -24.52 0.71
CA GLU A 91 0.68 -25.24 -0.55
C GLU A 91 0.96 -24.32 -1.75
N ASP A 92 0.39 -23.12 -1.76
CA ASP A 92 0.55 -22.16 -2.85
C ASP A 92 2.00 -21.68 -2.97
N MET A 93 2.67 -21.40 -1.86
CA MET A 93 4.08 -21.00 -1.86
C MET A 93 5.07 -22.18 -1.93
N GLN A 94 4.61 -23.42 -1.81
CA GLN A 94 5.41 -24.65 -1.89
C GLN A 94 6.57 -24.70 -0.87
N VAL A 95 6.28 -24.36 0.39
CA VAL A 95 7.27 -24.29 1.48
C VAL A 95 6.83 -25.07 2.70
N ASP A 96 7.81 -25.58 3.49
CA ASP A 96 7.58 -26.32 4.73
C ASP A 96 7.51 -25.39 5.94
N TYR A 97 8.08 -24.18 5.85
CA TYR A 97 8.04 -23.17 6.90
C TYR A 97 7.96 -21.75 6.29
N ILE A 98 7.38 -20.83 7.07
CA ILE A 98 7.28 -19.41 6.76
C ILE A 98 8.07 -18.62 7.79
N ASP A 99 8.90 -17.68 7.35
CA ASP A 99 9.77 -16.92 8.25
C ASP A 99 9.01 -15.88 9.06
N TYR A 100 8.05 -15.17 8.41
CA TYR A 100 7.27 -14.10 9.01
C TYR A 100 5.79 -14.31 8.70
N TYR A 101 5.00 -14.62 9.70
CA TYR A 101 3.55 -14.78 9.52
C TYR A 101 2.78 -13.68 10.27
N LEU A 102 1.81 -13.05 9.60
CA LEU A 102 1.11 -11.89 10.13
C LEU A 102 -0.39 -12.14 10.28
N LEU A 103 -0.97 -11.62 11.35
CA LEU A 103 -2.39 -11.28 11.37
C LEU A 103 -2.58 -10.08 10.43
N HIS A 104 -3.45 -10.19 9.43
CA HIS A 104 -3.55 -9.17 8.37
C HIS A 104 -4.54 -8.07 8.74
N MET A 105 -4.07 -6.80 8.77
CA MET A 105 -4.91 -5.60 8.94
C MET A 105 -5.80 -5.72 10.19
N ILE A 106 -5.19 -5.77 11.37
CA ILE A 106 -5.90 -6.08 12.61
C ILE A 106 -6.91 -5.01 13.04
N GLY A 107 -6.67 -3.72 12.74
CA GLY A 107 -7.56 -2.60 13.05
C GLY A 107 -8.76 -2.46 12.13
N GLY A 108 -8.79 -3.21 11.01
CA GLY A 108 -9.92 -3.18 10.07
C GLY A 108 -11.19 -3.74 10.70
N GLY A 109 -12.27 -2.91 10.74
CA GLY A 109 -13.53 -3.26 11.35
C GLY A 109 -13.56 -3.21 12.90
N GLY A 110 -12.50 -2.65 13.52
CA GLY A 110 -12.41 -2.40 14.94
C GLY A 110 -12.31 -3.64 15.83
N MET A 111 -12.46 -3.44 17.13
CA MET A 111 -12.26 -4.46 18.15
C MET A 111 -13.19 -5.67 17.99
N GLU A 112 -14.43 -5.48 17.56
CA GLU A 112 -15.38 -6.57 17.37
C GLU A 112 -14.89 -7.57 16.31
N GLN A 113 -14.45 -7.05 15.14
CA GLN A 113 -13.92 -7.91 14.08
C GLN A 113 -12.59 -8.55 14.48
N PHE A 114 -11.72 -7.83 15.18
CA PHE A 114 -10.46 -8.37 15.68
C PHE A 114 -10.71 -9.59 16.57
N ARG A 115 -11.65 -9.48 17.53
CA ARG A 115 -12.03 -10.61 18.40
C ARG A 115 -12.54 -11.81 17.61
N LYS A 116 -13.50 -11.60 16.71
CA LYS A 116 -14.06 -12.67 15.87
C LYS A 116 -13.03 -13.36 15.00
N ARG A 117 -12.13 -12.57 14.40
CA ARG A 117 -11.11 -13.06 13.45
C ARG A 117 -9.96 -13.82 14.12
N TYR A 118 -9.63 -13.51 15.36
CA TYR A 118 -8.35 -13.96 15.92
C TYR A 118 -8.43 -14.50 17.35
N ILE A 119 -9.33 -13.96 18.20
CA ILE A 119 -9.43 -14.35 19.61
C ILE A 119 -10.49 -15.43 19.81
N ASP A 120 -11.74 -15.14 19.47
CA ASP A 120 -12.89 -16.00 19.77
C ASP A 120 -12.82 -17.35 19.04
N ASN A 121 -12.19 -17.38 17.87
CA ASN A 121 -11.93 -18.60 17.11
C ASN A 121 -10.62 -19.31 17.52
N GLY A 122 -9.87 -18.79 18.48
CA GLY A 122 -8.61 -19.35 18.98
C GLY A 122 -7.47 -19.38 17.97
N MET A 123 -7.48 -18.48 16.97
CA MET A 123 -6.42 -18.46 15.94
C MET A 123 -5.10 -17.94 16.46
N ILE A 124 -5.08 -17.01 17.42
CA ILE A 124 -3.82 -16.58 18.05
C ILE A 124 -3.12 -17.76 18.72
N ASP A 125 -3.84 -18.54 19.53
CA ASP A 125 -3.29 -19.72 20.20
C ASP A 125 -2.78 -20.78 19.19
N PHE A 126 -3.50 -20.94 18.09
CA PHE A 126 -3.08 -21.85 17.02
C PHE A 126 -1.77 -21.38 16.39
N LEU A 127 -1.64 -20.10 16.04
CA LEU A 127 -0.44 -19.56 15.40
C LEU A 127 0.77 -19.54 16.35
N VAL A 128 0.54 -19.31 17.65
CA VAL A 128 1.60 -19.46 18.66
C VAL A 128 2.14 -20.89 18.68
N LYS A 129 1.26 -21.91 18.66
CA LYS A 129 1.67 -23.32 18.56
C LYS A 129 2.40 -23.64 17.25
N GLU A 130 1.97 -23.07 16.13
CA GLU A 130 2.66 -23.22 14.85
C GLU A 130 4.07 -22.60 14.87
N ARG A 131 4.26 -21.53 15.63
CA ARG A 131 5.60 -20.97 15.90
C ARG A 131 6.45 -21.89 16.80
N GLU A 132 5.88 -22.44 17.87
CA GLU A 132 6.58 -23.37 18.77
C GLU A 132 7.09 -24.60 18.07
N VAL A 133 6.34 -25.14 17.10
CA VAL A 133 6.75 -26.29 16.30
C VAL A 133 7.60 -25.93 15.07
N GLY A 134 7.87 -24.65 14.85
CA GLY A 134 8.79 -24.15 13.82
C GLY A 134 8.21 -24.02 12.41
N ARG A 135 6.90 -24.21 12.20
CA ARG A 135 6.26 -23.92 10.91
C ARG A 135 6.16 -22.42 10.62
N ILE A 136 6.02 -21.62 11.67
CA ILE A 136 6.20 -20.16 11.64
C ILE A 136 7.46 -19.87 12.46
N ARG A 137 8.38 -19.06 11.94
CA ARG A 137 9.57 -18.65 12.68
C ARG A 137 9.37 -17.41 13.52
N ARG A 138 8.59 -16.44 13.00
CA ARG A 138 8.25 -15.18 13.65
C ARG A 138 6.77 -14.86 13.43
N LEU A 139 6.08 -14.51 14.49
CA LEU A 139 4.66 -14.16 14.50
C LEU A 139 4.49 -12.67 14.78
N GLY A 140 3.74 -11.98 13.92
CA GLY A 140 3.44 -10.56 14.07
C GLY A 140 2.09 -10.20 13.47
N TRP A 141 1.88 -8.95 13.19
CA TRP A 141 0.66 -8.45 12.58
C TRP A 141 0.91 -7.20 11.77
N SER A 142 0.00 -6.88 10.85
CA SER A 142 -0.03 -5.62 10.12
C SER A 142 -1.21 -4.77 10.58
N PHE A 143 -1.02 -3.45 10.62
CA PHE A 143 -1.99 -2.52 11.14
C PHE A 143 -2.49 -1.53 10.08
N HIS A 144 -3.81 -1.42 10.01
CA HIS A 144 -4.57 -0.32 9.44
C HIS A 144 -5.88 -0.19 10.21
N GLY A 145 -6.39 1.02 10.39
CA GLY A 145 -7.72 1.27 10.93
C GLY A 145 -7.74 1.69 12.39
N ASP A 146 -8.52 1.02 13.22
CA ASP A 146 -8.82 1.43 14.58
C ASP A 146 -7.64 1.29 15.53
N ILE A 147 -7.21 2.41 16.11
CA ILE A 147 -6.07 2.49 17.02
C ILE A 147 -6.30 1.72 18.33
N GLU A 148 -7.55 1.55 18.77
CA GLU A 148 -7.83 0.76 19.98
C GLU A 148 -7.39 -0.70 19.82
N VAL A 149 -7.47 -1.24 18.59
CA VAL A 149 -6.99 -2.60 18.28
C VAL A 149 -5.47 -2.67 18.31
N TYR A 150 -4.79 -1.62 17.83
CA TYR A 150 -3.32 -1.51 17.90
C TYR A 150 -2.85 -1.57 19.35
N ASP A 151 -3.41 -0.69 20.18
CA ASP A 151 -3.06 -0.60 21.60
C ASP A 151 -3.40 -1.89 22.35
N TYR A 152 -4.53 -2.52 22.04
CA TYR A 152 -4.92 -3.80 22.63
C TYR A 152 -3.92 -4.92 22.29
N ALA A 153 -3.50 -5.02 21.01
CA ALA A 153 -2.51 -6.02 20.60
C ALA A 153 -1.15 -5.82 21.30
N LEU A 154 -0.72 -4.56 21.49
CA LEU A 154 0.48 -4.24 22.28
C LEU A 154 0.30 -4.58 23.76
N GLN A 155 -0.87 -4.33 24.34
CA GLN A 155 -1.16 -4.73 25.71
C GLN A 155 -1.14 -6.25 25.91
N MET A 156 -1.56 -7.05 24.91
CA MET A 156 -1.40 -8.51 24.98
C MET A 156 0.07 -8.91 25.08
N HIS A 157 0.96 -8.21 24.35
CA HIS A 157 2.41 -8.38 24.46
C HIS A 157 2.92 -8.02 25.87
N ASP A 158 2.54 -6.84 26.37
CA ASP A 158 2.95 -6.33 27.67
C ASP A 158 2.53 -7.24 28.84
N ARG A 159 1.34 -7.88 28.72
CA ARG A 159 0.83 -8.85 29.70
C ARG A 159 1.41 -10.26 29.56
N GLY A 160 2.27 -10.48 28.55
CA GLY A 160 2.84 -11.80 28.27
C GLY A 160 1.85 -12.83 27.72
N GLU A 161 0.70 -12.40 27.23
CA GLU A 161 -0.31 -13.29 26.62
C GLU A 161 0.17 -13.79 25.25
N VAL A 162 0.81 -12.92 24.48
CA VAL A 162 1.43 -13.23 23.18
C VAL A 162 2.73 -12.45 23.03
N HIS A 163 3.81 -13.11 22.68
CA HIS A 163 5.01 -12.42 22.24
C HIS A 163 4.91 -12.11 20.75
N TRP A 164 4.90 -10.83 20.38
CA TRP A 164 5.01 -10.39 19.00
C TRP A 164 6.46 -10.19 18.62
N ASP A 165 6.91 -10.90 17.59
CA ASP A 165 8.31 -10.86 17.13
C ASP A 165 8.59 -9.61 16.27
N PHE A 166 7.57 -9.04 15.65
CA PHE A 166 7.63 -7.85 14.79
C PHE A 166 6.22 -7.31 14.54
N VAL A 167 6.15 -6.06 14.05
CA VAL A 167 4.89 -5.46 13.62
C VAL A 167 5.10 -4.72 12.29
N GLN A 168 4.15 -4.86 11.39
CA GLN A 168 4.15 -4.15 10.12
C GLN A 168 3.26 -2.92 10.21
N ILE A 169 3.87 -1.73 10.07
CA ILE A 169 3.20 -0.43 10.13
C ILE A 169 3.42 0.36 8.87
N GLN A 170 2.48 1.24 8.56
CA GLN A 170 2.66 2.27 7.56
C GLN A 170 3.55 3.38 8.11
N LEU A 171 4.60 3.75 7.36
CA LEU A 171 5.50 4.82 7.72
C LEU A 171 6.08 5.51 6.49
N ASN A 172 5.84 6.80 6.36
CA ASN A 172 6.43 7.70 5.39
C ASN A 172 6.44 9.13 5.95
N TYR A 173 7.16 10.05 5.33
CA TYR A 173 7.34 11.40 5.84
C TYR A 173 6.06 12.28 5.85
N VAL A 174 5.03 11.90 5.09
CA VAL A 174 3.71 12.56 5.14
C VAL A 174 2.88 12.01 6.29
N ASP A 175 2.72 10.68 6.38
CA ASP A 175 1.90 10.05 7.41
C ASP A 175 2.51 10.15 8.81
N TRP A 176 3.76 10.59 8.93
CA TRP A 176 4.38 10.86 10.22
C TRP A 176 3.52 11.79 11.07
N LYS A 177 3.01 12.88 10.45
CA LYS A 177 2.16 13.88 11.11
C LYS A 177 0.78 14.03 10.46
N HIS A 178 0.67 13.80 9.16
CA HIS A 178 -0.49 14.11 8.33
C HIS A 178 -1.25 12.86 7.85
N ALA A 179 -1.21 11.79 8.62
CA ALA A 179 -1.94 10.56 8.30
C ALA A 179 -3.45 10.84 8.13
N SER A 180 -4.05 10.20 7.15
CA SER A 180 -5.47 10.36 6.82
C SER A 180 -6.12 9.03 6.43
N GLY A 181 -7.43 9.00 6.40
CA GLY A 181 -8.20 7.81 6.06
C GLY A 181 -8.14 6.74 7.16
N SER A 182 -7.79 5.52 6.80
CA SER A 182 -7.56 4.40 7.74
C SER A 182 -6.16 4.38 8.34
N ASN A 183 -5.33 5.37 8.00
CA ASN A 183 -3.97 5.46 8.49
C ASN A 183 -3.94 6.25 9.79
N PHE A 184 -3.09 5.83 10.70
CA PHE A 184 -2.81 6.55 11.93
C PHE A 184 -1.43 7.21 11.86
N LYS A 185 -1.18 8.24 12.71
CA LYS A 185 0.11 8.92 12.74
C LYS A 185 1.25 7.92 12.93
N ALA A 186 2.15 7.87 11.96
CA ALA A 186 3.25 6.91 11.96
C ALA A 186 4.21 7.13 13.14
N GLU A 187 4.37 8.38 13.60
CA GLU A 187 5.12 8.73 14.82
C GLU A 187 4.62 7.92 16.03
N TYR A 188 3.31 7.94 16.29
CA TYR A 188 2.75 7.19 17.42
C TYR A 188 2.98 5.67 17.26
N LEU A 189 2.70 5.14 16.07
CA LEU A 189 2.84 3.71 15.83
C LEU A 189 4.29 3.25 16.04
N TYR A 190 5.24 3.99 15.49
CA TYR A 190 6.66 3.67 15.63
C TYR A 190 7.15 3.80 17.08
N ASP A 191 6.81 4.88 17.77
CA ASP A 191 7.23 5.14 19.16
C ASP A 191 6.74 4.06 20.12
N GLU A 192 5.49 3.58 19.94
CA GLU A 192 4.94 2.52 20.78
C GLU A 192 5.64 1.17 20.57
N LEU A 193 6.11 0.89 19.36
CA LEU A 193 6.93 -0.29 19.06
C LEU A 193 8.34 -0.15 19.64
N ALA A 194 8.97 1.01 19.44
CA ALA A 194 10.33 1.29 19.94
C ALA A 194 10.42 1.18 21.46
N LYS A 195 9.42 1.69 22.21
CA LYS A 195 9.33 1.53 23.67
C LYS A 195 9.38 0.08 24.12
N ARG A 196 8.82 -0.84 23.32
CA ARG A 196 8.74 -2.29 23.60
C ARG A 196 9.86 -3.08 22.96
N LYS A 197 10.72 -2.43 22.18
CA LYS A 197 11.77 -3.07 21.37
C LYS A 197 11.21 -4.11 20.39
N ILE A 198 10.02 -3.85 19.85
CA ILE A 198 9.41 -4.67 18.80
C ILE A 198 9.86 -4.10 17.45
N PRO A 199 10.59 -4.88 16.62
CA PRO A 199 11.03 -4.41 15.31
C PRO A 199 9.86 -4.05 14.38
N ALA A 200 9.99 -2.95 13.63
CA ALA A 200 9.01 -2.52 12.67
C ALA A 200 9.37 -3.00 11.24
N VAL A 201 8.42 -3.61 10.55
CA VAL A 201 8.44 -3.78 9.10
C VAL A 201 7.64 -2.62 8.50
N ILE A 202 8.24 -1.86 7.60
CA ILE A 202 7.59 -0.68 7.05
C ILE A 202 6.86 -1.01 5.75
N MET A 203 5.56 -0.72 5.72
CA MET A 203 4.74 -0.74 4.50
C MET A 203 4.38 0.68 4.06
N GLU A 204 4.00 0.82 2.81
CA GLU A 204 3.61 2.10 2.17
C GLU A 204 4.65 3.24 2.34
N PRO A 205 5.95 2.99 2.16
CA PRO A 205 6.96 4.03 2.25
C PRO A 205 6.74 5.14 1.22
N LEU A 206 6.08 4.81 0.10
CA LEU A 206 5.71 5.76 -0.96
C LEU A 206 4.24 6.21 -0.89
N LEU A 207 3.54 5.99 0.23
CA LEU A 207 2.12 6.35 0.37
C LEU A 207 1.30 5.83 -0.83
N GLY A 208 1.41 4.52 -1.10
CA GLY A 208 0.78 3.86 -2.24
C GLY A 208 1.33 4.24 -3.62
N GLY A 209 2.47 4.89 -3.69
CA GLY A 209 3.10 5.40 -4.91
C GLY A 209 2.97 6.92 -5.10
N ARG A 210 2.20 7.61 -4.27
CA ARG A 210 1.99 9.08 -4.37
C ARG A 210 3.30 9.86 -4.18
N LEU A 211 4.21 9.37 -3.33
CA LEU A 211 5.49 10.03 -3.05
C LEU A 211 6.56 9.78 -4.14
N SER A 212 6.26 8.97 -5.14
CA SER A 212 7.08 8.86 -6.36
C SER A 212 6.55 9.73 -7.51
N ASN A 213 5.31 10.22 -7.40
CA ASN A 213 4.66 11.07 -8.38
C ASN A 213 4.06 12.31 -7.68
N VAL A 214 4.93 13.19 -7.24
CA VAL A 214 4.61 14.43 -6.54
C VAL A 214 4.50 15.61 -7.52
N PRO A 215 3.87 16.75 -7.13
CA PRO A 215 3.81 17.96 -7.96
C PRO A 215 5.18 18.46 -8.44
N ASP A 216 5.23 19.11 -9.61
CA ASP A 216 6.48 19.58 -10.22
C ASP A 216 7.30 20.49 -9.30
N HIS A 217 6.68 21.36 -8.51
CA HIS A 217 7.38 22.21 -7.55
C HIS A 217 8.04 21.41 -6.41
N ILE A 218 7.42 20.28 -6.00
CA ILE A 218 8.01 19.34 -5.04
C ILE A 218 9.15 18.55 -5.70
N VAL A 219 8.96 18.11 -6.96
CA VAL A 219 10.05 17.48 -7.74
C VAL A 219 11.25 18.42 -7.79
N ALA A 220 11.03 19.68 -8.18
CA ALA A 220 12.10 20.69 -8.27
C ALA A 220 12.79 20.89 -6.91
N ARG A 221 12.02 20.99 -5.82
CA ARG A 221 12.54 21.11 -4.46
C ARG A 221 13.47 19.94 -4.09
N LEU A 222 13.02 18.70 -4.28
CA LEU A 222 13.79 17.50 -3.94
C LEU A 222 15.02 17.35 -4.84
N LYS A 223 14.88 17.62 -6.14
CA LYS A 223 15.97 17.57 -7.13
C LYS A 223 17.02 18.68 -6.96
N GLN A 224 16.64 19.82 -6.43
CA GLN A 224 17.60 20.88 -6.11
C GLN A 224 18.63 20.43 -5.06
N ARG A 225 18.22 19.57 -4.13
CA ARG A 225 19.10 19.06 -3.07
C ARG A 225 19.88 17.82 -3.51
N GLU A 226 19.25 16.89 -4.24
CA GLU A 226 19.88 15.68 -4.78
C GLU A 226 19.48 15.46 -6.26
N PRO A 227 20.14 16.09 -7.22
CA PRO A 227 19.73 16.06 -8.64
C PRO A 227 19.71 14.66 -9.25
N GLU A 228 20.68 13.82 -8.86
CA GLU A 228 20.90 12.49 -9.45
C GLU A 228 19.99 11.40 -8.88
N ARG A 229 19.42 11.61 -7.67
CA ARG A 229 18.57 10.63 -7.01
C ARG A 229 17.13 10.76 -7.46
N SER A 230 16.40 9.65 -7.48
CA SER A 230 14.95 9.67 -7.74
C SER A 230 14.20 10.38 -6.61
N VAL A 231 13.01 10.90 -6.93
CA VAL A 231 12.09 11.46 -5.92
C VAL A 231 11.69 10.37 -4.90
N ALA A 232 11.48 9.14 -5.35
CA ALA A 232 11.14 8.00 -4.51
C ALA A 232 12.23 7.68 -3.48
N SER A 233 13.50 7.88 -3.81
CA SER A 233 14.63 7.58 -2.91
C SER A 233 14.58 8.36 -1.60
N TRP A 234 14.04 9.57 -1.58
CA TRP A 234 13.85 10.37 -0.36
C TRP A 234 12.89 9.67 0.62
N ALA A 235 11.77 9.18 0.12
CA ALA A 235 10.80 8.46 0.94
C ALA A 235 11.32 7.10 1.41
N PHE A 236 12.07 6.39 0.58
CA PHE A 236 12.72 5.14 0.98
C PHE A 236 13.81 5.36 2.02
N ARG A 237 14.66 6.37 1.87
CA ARG A 237 15.66 6.73 2.89
C ARG A 237 14.98 7.11 4.20
N TYR A 238 13.90 7.91 4.14
CA TYR A 238 13.11 8.25 5.32
C TYR A 238 12.59 7.01 6.04
N ALA A 239 11.94 6.11 5.31
CA ALA A 239 11.36 4.89 5.88
C ALA A 239 12.41 3.92 6.46
N GLY A 240 13.62 3.91 5.92
CA GLY A 240 14.73 3.06 6.39
C GLY A 240 15.62 3.71 7.45
N SER A 241 15.48 5.00 7.73
CA SER A 241 16.36 5.72 8.67
C SER A 241 16.11 5.42 10.16
N PRO A 242 14.87 5.16 10.64
CA PRO A 242 14.65 4.87 12.06
C PRO A 242 15.35 3.58 12.50
N GLN A 243 15.88 3.58 13.74
CA GLN A 243 16.82 2.58 14.22
C GLN A 243 16.25 1.16 14.32
N ASP A 244 14.97 1.03 14.71
CA ASP A 244 14.32 -0.26 14.96
C ASP A 244 13.52 -0.78 13.74
N VAL A 245 13.85 -0.29 12.55
CA VAL A 245 13.27 -0.79 11.29
C VAL A 245 13.98 -2.05 10.84
N LEU A 246 13.24 -3.15 10.78
CA LEU A 246 13.73 -4.45 10.32
C LEU A 246 13.93 -4.45 8.81
N THR A 247 12.94 -3.98 8.07
CA THR A 247 12.96 -3.87 6.61
C THR A 247 11.88 -2.93 6.11
N VAL A 248 12.05 -2.43 4.87
CA VAL A 248 11.09 -1.57 4.18
C VAL A 248 10.56 -2.29 2.95
N LEU A 249 9.23 -2.40 2.86
CA LEU A 249 8.57 -3.09 1.76
C LEU A 249 8.38 -2.16 0.56
N SER A 250 8.53 -2.70 -0.63
CA SER A 250 8.22 -2.00 -1.87
C SER A 250 7.52 -2.92 -2.87
N GLY A 251 6.47 -2.41 -3.51
CA GLY A 251 5.76 -3.10 -4.59
C GLY A 251 6.39 -2.83 -5.95
N MET A 252 7.58 -3.31 -6.18
CA MET A 252 8.36 -3.10 -7.41
C MET A 252 7.78 -3.92 -8.56
N THR A 253 7.00 -3.27 -9.43
CA THR A 253 6.36 -3.90 -10.60
C THR A 253 7.30 -3.98 -11.80
N TYR A 254 8.25 -3.03 -11.91
CA TYR A 254 9.16 -2.92 -13.03
C TYR A 254 10.62 -3.01 -12.57
N MET A 255 11.49 -3.47 -13.47
CA MET A 255 12.91 -3.64 -13.19
C MET A 255 13.58 -2.33 -12.77
N GLU A 256 13.20 -1.20 -13.36
CA GLU A 256 13.72 0.13 -13.04
C GLU A 256 13.43 0.52 -11.58
N HIS A 257 12.25 0.16 -11.06
CA HIS A 257 11.90 0.39 -9.66
C HIS A 257 12.80 -0.41 -8.72
N LEU A 258 13.03 -1.69 -9.06
CA LEU A 258 13.92 -2.56 -8.29
C LEU A 258 15.35 -2.05 -8.28
N GLN A 259 15.88 -1.66 -9.44
CA GLN A 259 17.22 -1.13 -9.58
C GLN A 259 17.41 0.19 -8.81
N ASP A 260 16.44 1.09 -8.85
CA ASP A 260 16.46 2.35 -8.11
C ASP A 260 16.45 2.14 -6.60
N ASN A 261 15.60 1.21 -6.13
CA ASN A 261 15.52 0.86 -4.71
C ASN A 261 16.82 0.20 -4.22
N ILE A 262 17.42 -0.69 -5.00
CA ILE A 262 18.73 -1.29 -4.67
C ILE A 262 19.79 -0.20 -4.55
N ARG A 263 19.86 0.75 -5.48
CA ARG A 263 20.79 1.90 -5.38
C ARG A 263 20.56 2.73 -4.12
N THR A 264 19.33 2.83 -3.66
CA THR A 264 18.97 3.58 -2.44
C THR A 264 19.40 2.86 -1.17
N TYR A 265 19.28 1.52 -1.15
CA TYR A 265 19.52 0.71 0.04
C TYR A 265 20.89 0.03 0.10
N SER A 266 21.69 0.08 -0.96
CA SER A 266 22.98 -0.64 -1.02
C SER A 266 24.18 0.28 -1.30
N PRO A 267 24.73 0.92 -0.26
CA PRO A 267 24.28 0.96 1.15
C PRO A 267 23.18 2.00 1.39
N LEU A 268 22.32 1.75 2.39
CA LEU A 268 21.43 2.78 2.91
C LEU A 268 22.28 3.84 3.64
N VAL A 269 22.10 5.09 3.25
CA VAL A 269 22.60 6.24 4.00
C VAL A 269 21.41 6.88 4.72
N PRO A 270 21.28 6.72 6.05
CA PRO A 270 20.20 7.31 6.82
C PRO A 270 20.12 8.83 6.63
N LEU A 271 18.92 9.37 6.76
CA LEU A 271 18.74 10.83 6.73
C LEU A 271 19.36 11.49 7.96
N THR A 272 19.94 12.66 7.76
CA THR A 272 20.31 13.56 8.84
C THR A 272 19.07 14.21 9.45
N GLU A 273 19.20 14.82 10.63
CA GLU A 273 18.10 15.60 11.24
C GLU A 273 17.65 16.75 10.32
N GLU A 274 18.60 17.43 9.65
CA GLU A 274 18.29 18.48 8.68
C GLU A 274 17.50 17.95 7.48
N GLU A 275 17.89 16.81 6.92
CA GLU A 275 17.16 16.17 5.80
C GLU A 275 15.78 15.70 6.23
N THR A 276 15.65 15.19 7.45
CA THR A 276 14.37 14.80 8.04
C THR A 276 13.44 16.01 8.19
N GLN A 277 13.93 17.11 8.74
CA GLN A 277 13.15 18.35 8.85
C GLN A 277 12.77 18.90 7.46
N TYR A 278 13.68 18.84 6.50
CA TYR A 278 13.41 19.22 5.12
C TYR A 278 12.26 18.43 4.49
N LEU A 279 12.14 17.14 4.81
CA LEU A 279 11.01 16.33 4.35
C LEU A 279 9.70 16.67 5.09
N TYR A 280 9.75 17.02 6.37
CA TYR A 280 8.57 17.51 7.09
C TYR A 280 8.05 18.83 6.49
N ASP A 281 8.95 19.78 6.23
CA ASP A 281 8.58 21.02 5.56
C ASP A 281 8.04 20.78 4.13
N THR A 282 8.53 19.73 3.47
CA THR A 282 8.01 19.31 2.17
C THR A 282 6.64 18.67 2.28
N ALA A 283 6.37 17.88 3.32
CA ALA A 283 5.06 17.33 3.60
C ALA A 283 4.03 18.43 3.90
N ASP A 284 4.41 19.42 4.72
CA ASP A 284 3.55 20.58 5.02
C ASP A 284 3.18 21.33 3.73
N LEU A 285 4.16 21.57 2.85
CA LEU A 285 3.91 22.20 1.55
C LEU A 285 2.99 21.35 0.65
N MET A 286 3.10 20.02 0.70
CA MET A 286 2.20 19.13 -0.05
C MET A 286 0.76 19.18 0.47
N MET A 287 0.54 19.52 1.74
CA MET A 287 -0.81 19.64 2.33
C MET A 287 -1.54 20.90 1.87
N GLU A 288 -0.84 21.90 1.34
CA GLU A 288 -1.45 23.10 0.74
C GLU A 288 -2.18 22.79 -0.58
N TYR A 289 -1.83 21.65 -1.23
CA TYR A 289 -2.40 21.21 -2.51
C TYR A 289 -3.04 19.82 -2.36
N PRO A 290 -4.23 19.71 -1.74
CA PRO A 290 -4.81 18.42 -1.40
C PRO A 290 -5.21 17.61 -2.64
N THR A 291 -4.62 16.45 -2.82
CA THR A 291 -5.05 15.44 -3.79
C THR A 291 -5.93 14.40 -3.12
N ILE A 292 -6.76 13.70 -3.91
CA ILE A 292 -7.52 12.54 -3.44
C ILE A 292 -6.53 11.42 -3.13
N PRO A 293 -6.61 10.74 -1.96
CA PRO A 293 -5.62 9.75 -1.54
C PRO A 293 -5.71 8.40 -2.29
N CYS A 294 -6.02 8.42 -3.59
CA CYS A 294 -6.07 7.23 -4.43
C CYS A 294 -4.66 6.76 -4.81
N ASN A 295 -4.39 5.47 -4.62
CA ASN A 295 -3.11 4.80 -4.92
C ASN A 295 -3.20 3.73 -6.01
N ASP A 296 -4.26 3.73 -6.82
CA ASP A 296 -4.50 2.77 -7.91
C ASP A 296 -4.44 1.28 -7.50
N CYS A 297 -4.82 0.96 -6.28
CA CYS A 297 -4.83 -0.44 -5.82
C CYS A 297 -5.94 -1.29 -6.47
N LYS A 298 -6.93 -0.66 -7.10
CA LYS A 298 -8.06 -1.27 -7.82
C LYS A 298 -9.01 -2.13 -6.97
N TYR A 299 -8.93 -2.07 -5.63
CA TYR A 299 -9.83 -2.84 -4.76
C TYR A 299 -11.29 -2.40 -4.85
N CYS A 300 -11.54 -1.17 -5.29
CA CYS A 300 -12.88 -0.66 -5.61
C CYS A 300 -13.45 -1.17 -6.94
N MET A 301 -12.69 -1.98 -7.68
CA MET A 301 -13.09 -2.53 -8.99
C MET A 301 -13.48 -4.01 -8.89
N PRO A 302 -14.38 -4.53 -9.77
CA PRO A 302 -15.10 -3.79 -10.82
C PRO A 302 -16.27 -2.96 -10.26
N CYS A 303 -16.49 -1.77 -10.81
CA CYS A 303 -17.71 -1.02 -10.55
C CYS A 303 -18.91 -1.67 -11.28
N PRO A 304 -20.05 -1.94 -10.61
CA PRO A 304 -21.21 -2.57 -11.27
C PRO A 304 -21.82 -1.71 -12.39
N TYR A 305 -21.53 -0.41 -12.41
CA TYR A 305 -21.95 0.52 -13.46
C TYR A 305 -20.86 0.78 -14.51
N GLY A 306 -19.77 0.04 -14.47
CA GLY A 306 -18.71 0.09 -15.49
C GLY A 306 -17.74 1.28 -15.35
N ILE A 307 -17.83 2.07 -14.28
CA ILE A 307 -16.99 3.25 -14.07
C ILE A 307 -15.54 2.85 -13.80
N ASP A 308 -14.58 3.56 -14.41
CA ASP A 308 -13.17 3.41 -14.11
C ASP A 308 -12.75 4.35 -12.97
N ILE A 309 -13.10 3.94 -11.74
CA ILE A 309 -12.91 4.74 -10.53
C ILE A 309 -11.46 5.20 -10.39
N PRO A 310 -10.44 4.31 -10.43
CA PRO A 310 -9.04 4.73 -10.27
C PRO A 310 -8.58 5.71 -11.35
N ALA A 311 -8.92 5.45 -12.61
CA ALA A 311 -8.49 6.33 -13.70
C ALA A 311 -9.03 7.78 -13.54
N ILE A 312 -10.26 7.93 -13.06
CA ILE A 312 -10.87 9.22 -12.78
C ILE A 312 -10.12 9.96 -11.67
N LEU A 313 -9.90 9.29 -10.54
CA LEU A 313 -9.25 9.89 -9.36
C LEU A 313 -7.79 10.27 -9.65
N ILE A 314 -7.07 9.41 -10.37
CA ILE A 314 -5.68 9.64 -10.77
C ILE A 314 -5.58 10.79 -11.76
N HIS A 315 -6.48 10.85 -12.76
CA HIS A 315 -6.52 11.97 -13.70
C HIS A 315 -6.73 13.31 -12.97
N TYR A 316 -7.67 13.35 -12.02
CA TYR A 316 -7.91 14.54 -11.19
C TYR A 316 -6.64 14.93 -10.43
N ASN A 317 -6.01 13.99 -9.73
CA ASN A 317 -4.78 14.22 -8.98
C ASN A 317 -3.63 14.74 -9.88
N LYS A 318 -3.49 14.14 -11.07
CA LYS A 318 -2.51 14.60 -12.06
C LYS A 318 -2.76 16.07 -12.44
N CYS A 319 -4.01 16.41 -12.69
CA CYS A 319 -4.37 17.80 -13.04
C CYS A 319 -4.14 18.79 -11.89
N VAL A 320 -4.39 18.37 -10.63
CA VAL A 320 -4.04 19.17 -9.44
C VAL A 320 -2.52 19.39 -9.40
N ASN A 321 -1.74 18.34 -9.55
CA ASN A 321 -0.28 18.41 -9.50
C ASN A 321 0.33 19.29 -10.61
N GLU A 322 -0.30 19.30 -11.79
CA GLU A 322 0.13 20.10 -12.96
C GLU A 322 -0.45 21.54 -12.97
N GLY A 323 -1.22 21.93 -11.95
CA GLY A 323 -1.90 23.22 -11.92
C GLY A 323 -3.01 23.38 -12.98
N ASN A 324 -3.59 22.26 -13.42
CA ASN A 324 -4.63 22.20 -14.43
C ASN A 324 -6.06 22.06 -13.84
N VAL A 325 -6.24 22.42 -12.57
CA VAL A 325 -7.55 22.52 -11.90
C VAL A 325 -7.81 23.98 -11.56
N PRO A 326 -8.39 24.78 -12.48
CA PRO A 326 -8.66 26.18 -12.22
C PRO A 326 -9.78 26.33 -11.18
N GLU A 327 -9.71 27.39 -10.38
CA GLU A 327 -10.72 27.71 -9.36
C GLU A 327 -11.78 28.67 -9.88
N SER A 328 -11.42 29.48 -10.91
CA SER A 328 -12.27 30.48 -11.50
C SER A 328 -12.02 30.64 -13.00
N SER A 329 -13.07 31.03 -13.74
CA SER A 329 -12.94 31.42 -15.14
C SER A 329 -12.13 32.71 -15.35
N GLN A 330 -11.79 33.40 -14.27
CA GLN A 330 -10.94 34.61 -14.28
C GLN A 330 -9.45 34.31 -14.11
N ASP A 331 -9.08 33.05 -13.83
CA ASP A 331 -7.70 32.66 -13.67
C ASP A 331 -6.90 32.91 -14.96
N GLU A 332 -5.70 33.45 -14.84
CA GLU A 332 -4.85 33.82 -15.97
C GLU A 332 -4.60 32.63 -16.93
N ASN A 333 -4.45 31.41 -16.38
CA ASN A 333 -4.22 30.18 -17.13
C ASN A 333 -5.50 29.36 -17.43
N TYR A 334 -6.70 29.89 -17.12
CA TYR A 334 -7.99 29.18 -17.20
C TYR A 334 -8.17 28.37 -18.48
N ARG A 335 -8.01 29.03 -19.65
CA ARG A 335 -8.21 28.35 -20.94
C ARG A 335 -7.27 27.17 -21.17
N LYS A 336 -6.01 27.31 -20.75
CA LYS A 336 -4.99 26.25 -20.86
C LYS A 336 -5.33 25.11 -19.92
N ALA A 337 -5.58 25.40 -18.65
CA ALA A 337 -5.90 24.43 -17.62
C ALA A 337 -7.19 23.66 -17.95
N ARG A 338 -8.26 24.36 -18.32
CA ARG A 338 -9.53 23.78 -18.78
C ARG A 338 -9.32 22.78 -19.93
N ARG A 339 -8.59 23.20 -20.96
CA ARG A 339 -8.31 22.32 -22.12
C ARG A 339 -7.47 21.11 -21.71
N ALA A 340 -6.46 21.29 -20.90
CA ALA A 340 -5.60 20.21 -20.43
C ALA A 340 -6.42 19.19 -19.61
N PHE A 341 -7.27 19.66 -18.71
CA PHE A 341 -8.15 18.81 -17.92
C PHE A 341 -9.11 18.01 -18.79
N LEU A 342 -9.93 18.67 -19.62
CA LEU A 342 -10.98 18.01 -20.41
C LEU A 342 -10.42 17.02 -21.45
N VAL A 343 -9.38 17.42 -22.18
CA VAL A 343 -8.72 16.54 -23.17
C VAL A 343 -8.05 15.35 -22.47
N GLY A 344 -7.39 15.60 -21.34
CA GLY A 344 -6.79 14.54 -20.54
C GLY A 344 -7.83 13.56 -19.97
N TYR A 345 -8.96 14.07 -19.50
CA TYR A 345 -10.07 13.27 -18.98
C TYR A 345 -10.62 12.32 -20.04
N ASP A 346 -10.95 12.83 -21.23
CA ASP A 346 -11.48 12.03 -22.34
C ASP A 346 -10.47 10.99 -22.85
N ARG A 347 -9.16 11.27 -22.72
CA ARG A 347 -8.09 10.30 -23.09
C ARG A 347 -7.87 9.22 -22.04
N SER A 348 -7.93 9.60 -20.77
CA SER A 348 -7.65 8.69 -19.64
C SER A 348 -8.85 7.81 -19.31
N VAL A 349 -10.09 8.32 -19.54
CA VAL A 349 -11.32 7.65 -19.14
C VAL A 349 -12.30 7.63 -20.31
N PRO A 350 -12.55 6.47 -20.93
CA PRO A 350 -13.56 6.35 -22.00
C PRO A 350 -14.93 6.84 -21.54
N LYS A 351 -15.70 7.49 -22.42
CA LYS A 351 -16.97 8.15 -22.06
C LYS A 351 -17.95 7.28 -21.29
N LEU A 352 -18.10 6.01 -21.66
CA LEU A 352 -18.98 5.06 -20.96
C LEU A 352 -18.45 4.61 -19.58
N ARG A 353 -17.29 5.11 -19.14
CA ARG A 353 -16.64 4.79 -17.88
C ARG A 353 -16.36 6.01 -17.02
N GLN A 354 -16.90 7.17 -17.40
CA GLN A 354 -16.72 8.44 -16.70
C GLN A 354 -17.59 8.56 -15.44
N ALA A 355 -17.36 9.61 -14.67
CA ALA A 355 -17.94 9.80 -13.33
C ALA A 355 -19.45 10.10 -13.37
N ASP A 356 -19.98 10.64 -14.48
CA ASP A 356 -21.41 10.92 -14.70
C ASP A 356 -22.32 9.68 -14.60
N HIS A 357 -21.75 8.48 -14.75
CA HIS A 357 -22.46 7.21 -14.56
C HIS A 357 -22.58 6.78 -13.09
N CYS A 358 -22.01 7.54 -12.13
CA CYS A 358 -22.05 7.19 -10.72
C CYS A 358 -23.45 7.38 -10.12
N THR A 359 -24.07 6.30 -9.66
CA THR A 359 -25.39 6.33 -9.01
C THR A 359 -25.33 6.55 -7.49
N GLY A 360 -24.15 6.67 -6.91
CA GLY A 360 -23.99 6.80 -5.46
C GLY A 360 -24.26 5.52 -4.66
N CYS A 361 -24.24 4.33 -5.28
CA CYS A 361 -24.58 3.06 -4.62
C CYS A 361 -23.63 2.63 -3.49
N ASN A 362 -22.48 3.29 -3.37
CA ASN A 362 -21.47 3.12 -2.31
C ASN A 362 -20.91 1.69 -2.15
N GLN A 363 -20.98 0.84 -3.17
CA GLN A 363 -20.39 -0.51 -3.11
C GLN A 363 -18.86 -0.50 -3.16
N CYS A 364 -18.25 0.58 -3.64
CA CYS A 364 -16.79 0.71 -3.82
C CYS A 364 -16.06 1.18 -2.55
N SER A 365 -16.65 2.10 -1.75
CA SER A 365 -15.98 2.72 -0.60
C SER A 365 -15.55 1.73 0.49
N PRO A 366 -16.34 0.67 0.84
CA PRO A 366 -15.92 -0.31 1.84
C PRO A 366 -14.66 -1.09 1.46
N HIS A 367 -14.32 -1.15 0.18
CA HIS A 367 -13.13 -1.84 -0.32
C HIS A 367 -11.89 -0.92 -0.42
N CYS A 368 -12.06 0.39 -0.18
CA CYS A 368 -10.98 1.36 -0.30
C CYS A 368 -10.10 1.37 0.95
N PRO A 369 -8.82 0.93 0.88
CA PRO A 369 -7.92 0.95 2.05
C PRO A 369 -7.55 2.37 2.48
N GLN A 370 -7.77 3.37 1.60
CA GLN A 370 -7.54 4.78 1.89
C GLN A 370 -8.81 5.49 2.41
N THR A 371 -9.90 4.74 2.66
CA THR A 371 -11.19 5.23 3.15
C THR A 371 -11.76 6.43 2.39
N ILE A 372 -11.50 6.47 1.06
CA ILE A 372 -12.05 7.51 0.19
C ILE A 372 -13.58 7.34 0.12
N ASP A 373 -14.31 8.44 0.35
CA ASP A 373 -15.72 8.50 -0.02
C ASP A 373 -15.83 8.62 -1.54
N ILE A 374 -15.69 7.46 -2.20
CA ILE A 374 -15.58 7.39 -3.66
C ILE A 374 -16.78 8.02 -4.38
N PRO A 375 -18.05 7.75 -4.01
CA PRO A 375 -19.18 8.40 -4.67
C PRO A 375 -19.16 9.93 -4.57
N LYS A 376 -18.80 10.46 -3.39
CA LYS A 376 -18.69 11.90 -3.17
C LYS A 376 -17.62 12.51 -4.07
N GLU A 377 -16.45 11.89 -4.17
CA GLU A 377 -15.37 12.36 -5.03
C GLU A 377 -15.72 12.27 -6.53
N LEU A 378 -16.37 11.17 -6.96
CA LEU A 378 -16.84 11.06 -8.34
C LEU A 378 -17.87 12.14 -8.71
N HIS A 379 -18.85 12.40 -7.85
CA HIS A 379 -19.84 13.46 -8.09
C HIS A 379 -19.20 14.85 -8.08
N ARG A 380 -18.21 15.09 -7.21
CA ARG A 380 -17.45 16.34 -7.18
C ARG A 380 -16.68 16.57 -8.50
N ILE A 381 -16.00 15.53 -8.98
CA ILE A 381 -15.26 15.59 -10.24
C ILE A 381 -16.21 15.76 -11.43
N ASP A 382 -17.32 15.05 -11.47
CA ASP A 382 -18.32 15.17 -12.51
C ASP A 382 -18.89 16.60 -12.59
N LYS A 383 -19.31 17.15 -11.45
CA LYS A 383 -19.74 18.54 -11.36
C LYS A 383 -18.67 19.51 -11.88
N PHE A 384 -17.41 19.30 -11.53
CA PHE A 384 -16.30 20.11 -12.00
C PHE A 384 -16.12 20.00 -13.54
N VAL A 385 -16.18 18.77 -14.09
CA VAL A 385 -16.14 18.51 -15.54
C VAL A 385 -17.26 19.28 -16.26
N GLU A 386 -18.50 19.24 -15.73
CA GLU A 386 -19.63 19.95 -16.31
C GLU A 386 -19.46 21.49 -16.23
N GLN A 387 -18.97 22.01 -15.11
CA GLN A 387 -18.65 23.44 -14.99
C GLN A 387 -17.58 23.88 -16.02
N LEU A 388 -16.54 23.04 -16.22
CA LEU A 388 -15.53 23.33 -17.25
C LEU A 388 -16.09 23.24 -18.66
N LYS A 389 -17.00 22.32 -18.97
CA LYS A 389 -17.66 22.24 -20.28
C LYS A 389 -18.53 23.44 -20.56
N GLN A 390 -19.27 23.88 -19.56
CA GLN A 390 -20.22 25.01 -19.64
C GLN A 390 -19.57 26.39 -19.43
N GLU A 391 -18.29 26.44 -19.08
CA GLU A 391 -17.55 27.66 -18.72
C GLU A 391 -18.21 28.47 -17.58
N THR A 392 -18.73 27.76 -16.57
CA THR A 392 -19.50 28.32 -15.43
C THR A 392 -18.73 28.25 -14.10
N LEU A 393 -17.41 28.15 -14.15
CA LEU A 393 -16.55 28.06 -12.96
C LEU A 393 -16.40 29.44 -12.31
#